data_2f399b7dbf5a9f654fb23586a4c81dfd
#
_entry.id   2f399b7dbf5a9f654fb23586a4c81dfd
#
_cell.length_a   1.000
_cell.length_b   1.000
_cell.length_c   1.000
_cell.angle_alpha   90.00
_cell.angle_beta   90.00
_cell.angle_gamma   90.00
#
_symmetry.space_group_name_H-M   'P 1'
#
loop_
_entity.id
_entity.type
_entity.pdbx_description
1 polymer ?
#
loop_
_entity_poly.entity_id
_entity_poly.type
_entity_poly.pdbx_seq_one_letter_code
_entity_poly.pdbx_strand_id
1 'polypeptide(L)'
;YNEFQQAAVMYMNDKNALNLTEAGLTSQDNVYTFMNNYFKIVKSCDTFNDCFADSNSYKNLNGSSTKGFTETTKTYVLASGASIRPWYNKNGDSIINIMVDINGKGGPNIEGRDMFLMCLYSNGVIDDTGTSAPLSKDTRNSMFTNTCNTSSSGIGGCFGKILNDNWEMNY
;
A
#
# COMPACT_ATOMS: atom_id res chain seq x y z
N TYR A 1 -2.45 4.28 6.83
CA TYR A 1 -2.47 5.51 6.03
C TYR A 1 -1.71 6.64 6.76
N ASN A 2 -2.19 7.10 7.92
CA ASN A 2 -1.59 8.24 8.64
C ASN A 2 -0.11 8.02 9.00
N GLU A 3 0.29 6.81 9.37
CA GLU A 3 1.69 6.48 9.66
C GLU A 3 2.60 6.75 8.45
N PHE A 4 2.16 6.37 7.25
CA PHE A 4 2.93 6.63 6.03
C PHE A 4 2.99 8.12 5.67
N GLN A 5 1.91 8.87 5.85
CA GLN A 5 1.93 10.32 5.61
C GLN A 5 2.89 11.03 6.58
N GLN A 6 2.85 10.68 7.85
CA GLN A 6 3.76 11.25 8.86
C GLN A 6 5.21 10.89 8.55
N ALA A 7 5.48 9.61 8.23
CA ALA A 7 6.81 9.15 7.87
C ALA A 7 7.35 9.87 6.63
N ALA A 8 6.53 10.09 5.61
CA ALA A 8 6.92 10.82 4.40
C ALA A 8 7.31 12.28 4.71
N VAL A 9 6.51 12.97 5.53
CA VAL A 9 6.82 14.35 5.96
C VAL A 9 8.11 14.39 6.78
N MET A 10 8.28 13.48 7.75
CA MET A 10 9.49 13.40 8.58
C MET A 10 10.72 13.14 7.72
N TYR A 11 10.63 12.19 6.77
CA TYR A 11 11.73 11.86 5.88
C TYR A 11 12.18 13.04 5.02
N MET A 12 11.23 13.77 4.42
CA MET A 12 11.54 14.98 3.64
C MET A 12 12.19 16.07 4.51
N ASN A 13 11.68 16.28 5.73
CA ASN A 13 12.23 17.26 6.66
C ASN A 13 13.66 16.90 7.09
N ASP A 14 13.91 15.66 7.46
CA ASP A 14 15.23 15.19 7.89
C ASP A 14 16.28 15.28 6.77
N LYS A 15 15.85 15.19 5.50
CA LYS A 15 16.70 15.32 4.32
C LYS A 15 16.73 16.75 3.76
N ASN A 16 15.98 17.68 4.34
CA ASN A 16 15.81 19.04 3.84
C ASN A 16 15.45 19.08 2.34
N ALA A 17 14.51 18.20 1.94
CA ALA A 17 14.13 17.96 0.55
C ALA A 17 12.68 18.37 0.29
N LEU A 18 12.40 18.79 -0.94
CA LEU A 18 11.06 19.22 -1.36
C LEU A 18 10.13 18.05 -1.72
N ASN A 19 10.71 16.89 -2.00
CA ASN A 19 9.96 15.67 -2.32
C ASN A 19 10.77 14.42 -1.96
N LEU A 20 10.11 13.27 -1.92
CA LEU A 20 10.71 12.00 -1.50
C LEU A 20 11.80 11.49 -2.44
N THR A 21 11.72 11.79 -3.73
CA THR A 21 12.77 11.42 -4.70
C THR A 21 14.04 12.22 -4.43
N GLU A 22 13.91 13.53 -4.21
CA GLU A 22 15.02 14.39 -3.82
C GLU A 22 15.61 13.99 -2.46
N ALA A 23 14.76 13.55 -1.52
CA ALA A 23 15.18 13.01 -0.24
C ALA A 23 15.97 11.70 -0.35
N GLY A 24 16.02 11.08 -1.53
CA GLY A 24 16.79 9.87 -1.80
C GLY A 24 15.96 8.57 -1.80
N LEU A 25 14.64 8.64 -1.83
CA LEU A 25 13.77 7.45 -1.90
C LEU A 25 13.66 6.96 -3.35
N THR A 26 14.72 6.31 -3.85
CA THR A 26 14.93 6.02 -5.28
C THR A 26 15.25 4.55 -5.58
N SER A 27 15.23 3.68 -4.58
CA SER A 27 15.52 2.25 -4.74
C SER A 27 14.81 1.42 -3.67
N GLN A 28 14.80 0.09 -3.87
CA GLN A 28 14.26 -0.84 -2.87
C GLN A 28 15.03 -0.77 -1.54
N ASP A 29 16.34 -0.62 -1.57
CA ASP A 29 17.16 -0.50 -0.35
C ASP A 29 16.84 0.80 0.42
N ASN A 30 16.56 1.89 -0.30
CA ASN A 30 16.10 3.13 0.34
C ASN A 30 14.72 2.95 0.97
N VAL A 31 13.81 2.17 0.35
CA VAL A 31 12.52 1.80 0.95
C VAL A 31 12.73 1.04 2.26
N TYR A 32 13.62 0.06 2.29
CA TYR A 32 13.92 -0.67 3.54
C TYR A 32 14.49 0.24 4.63
N THR A 33 15.38 1.14 4.26
CA THR A 33 15.95 2.14 5.18
C THR A 33 14.86 3.08 5.70
N PHE A 34 13.97 3.56 4.83
CA PHE A 34 12.82 4.39 5.18
C PHE A 34 11.90 3.67 6.17
N MET A 35 11.56 2.40 5.90
CA MET A 35 10.74 1.60 6.81
C MET A 35 11.37 1.46 8.20
N ASN A 36 12.65 1.09 8.24
CA ASN A 36 13.34 0.84 9.51
C ASN A 36 13.51 2.11 10.37
N ASN A 37 13.63 3.28 9.75
CA ASN A 37 13.90 4.52 10.46
C ASN A 37 12.63 5.29 10.88
N TYR A 38 11.52 5.11 10.17
CA TYR A 38 10.33 5.96 10.36
C TYR A 38 9.08 5.19 10.81
N PHE A 39 9.15 3.86 10.95
CA PHE A 39 8.02 3.05 11.41
C PHE A 39 8.34 2.26 12.67
N LYS A 40 7.35 2.04 13.52
CA LYS A 40 7.44 1.13 14.66
C LYS A 40 7.19 -0.31 14.18
N ILE A 41 8.26 -0.95 13.72
CA ILE A 41 8.22 -2.33 13.25
C ILE A 41 8.38 -3.27 14.45
N VAL A 42 7.47 -4.23 14.60
CA VAL A 42 7.54 -5.29 15.62
C VAL A 42 8.08 -6.62 15.04
N LYS A 43 7.95 -6.81 13.73
CA LYS A 43 8.50 -7.97 13.04
C LYS A 43 8.88 -7.60 11.61
N SER A 44 10.05 -8.10 11.15
CA SER A 44 10.48 -8.06 9.76
C SER A 44 10.57 -9.48 9.23
N CYS A 45 10.07 -9.73 8.03
CA CYS A 45 9.97 -11.03 7.42
C CYS A 45 10.57 -11.02 6.00
N ASP A 46 11.30 -12.08 5.67
CA ASP A 46 11.89 -12.26 4.34
C ASP A 46 10.94 -12.98 3.38
N THR A 47 9.89 -13.62 3.91
CA THR A 47 8.84 -14.26 3.11
C THR A 47 7.48 -13.62 3.39
N PHE A 48 6.59 -13.67 2.39
CA PHE A 48 5.23 -13.12 2.51
C PHE A 48 4.45 -13.77 3.66
N ASN A 49 4.41 -15.10 3.69
CA ASN A 49 3.59 -15.87 4.63
C ASN A 49 4.07 -15.77 6.10
N ASP A 50 5.27 -15.25 6.35
CA ASP A 50 5.76 -15.05 7.72
C ASP A 50 5.09 -13.85 8.42
N CYS A 51 4.75 -12.80 7.66
CA CYS A 51 4.08 -11.60 8.18
C CYS A 51 2.60 -11.50 7.77
N PHE A 52 2.23 -12.00 6.60
CA PHE A 52 0.86 -12.04 6.09
C PHE A 52 0.23 -13.43 6.31
N ALA A 53 -1.06 -13.55 6.07
CA ALA A 53 -1.73 -14.85 5.94
C ALA A 53 -1.18 -15.63 4.72
N ASP A 54 -1.53 -16.89 4.58
CA ASP A 54 -1.15 -17.66 3.39
C ASP A 54 -1.62 -16.94 2.11
N SER A 55 -0.73 -16.79 1.15
CA SER A 55 -1.01 -16.06 -0.09
C SER A 55 -2.22 -16.59 -0.86
N ASN A 56 -2.52 -17.89 -0.72
CA ASN A 56 -3.69 -18.51 -1.34
C ASN A 56 -5.01 -18.19 -0.62
N SER A 57 -4.97 -17.65 0.59
CA SER A 57 -6.17 -17.25 1.34
C SER A 57 -6.76 -15.91 0.88
N TYR A 58 -5.96 -15.09 0.19
CA TYR A 58 -6.40 -13.77 -0.26
C TYR A 58 -7.34 -13.85 -1.46
N LYS A 59 -8.38 -13.03 -1.42
CA LYS A 59 -9.43 -12.98 -2.46
C LYS A 59 -9.75 -11.54 -2.85
N ASN A 60 -10.29 -11.40 -4.04
CA ASN A 60 -10.94 -10.17 -4.48
C ASN A 60 -12.36 -10.08 -3.91
N LEU A 61 -13.01 -8.92 -3.99
CA LEU A 61 -14.39 -8.71 -3.53
C LEU A 61 -15.39 -9.70 -4.11
N ASN A 62 -15.17 -10.17 -5.33
CA ASN A 62 -16.04 -11.16 -5.98
C ASN A 62 -15.75 -12.63 -5.59
N GLY A 63 -14.82 -12.86 -4.66
CA GLY A 63 -14.43 -14.19 -4.18
C GLY A 63 -13.40 -14.92 -5.03
N SER A 64 -12.96 -14.36 -6.17
CA SER A 64 -11.85 -14.93 -6.95
C SER A 64 -10.52 -14.79 -6.20
N SER A 65 -9.56 -15.69 -6.45
CA SER A 65 -8.24 -15.59 -5.84
C SER A 65 -7.50 -14.35 -6.37
N THR A 66 -6.90 -13.59 -5.46
CA THR A 66 -5.99 -12.52 -5.83
C THR A 66 -4.69 -13.08 -6.38
N LYS A 67 -4.00 -12.31 -7.21
CA LYS A 67 -2.68 -12.62 -7.76
C LYS A 67 -1.69 -11.54 -7.33
N GLY A 68 -0.40 -11.85 -7.39
CA GLY A 68 0.65 -10.85 -7.15
C GLY A 68 1.39 -10.97 -5.82
N PHE A 69 1.28 -12.12 -5.13
CA PHE A 69 2.00 -12.37 -3.87
C PHE A 69 3.33 -13.10 -4.04
N THR A 70 3.82 -13.25 -5.26
CA THR A 70 5.03 -14.04 -5.57
C THR A 70 6.33 -13.25 -5.41
N GLU A 71 6.28 -12.02 -4.91
CA GLU A 71 7.44 -11.17 -4.83
C GLU A 71 8.28 -11.40 -3.58
N THR A 72 9.59 -11.27 -3.76
CA THR A 72 10.63 -11.55 -2.75
C THR A 72 11.00 -10.35 -1.89
N THR A 73 10.18 -9.30 -1.89
CA THR A 73 10.43 -8.11 -1.05
C THR A 73 10.11 -8.39 0.41
N LYS A 74 10.86 -7.75 1.30
CA LYS A 74 10.60 -7.84 2.76
C LYS A 74 9.20 -7.37 3.09
N THR A 75 8.63 -8.02 4.08
CA THR A 75 7.35 -7.67 4.68
C THR A 75 7.53 -7.33 6.15
N TYR A 76 6.60 -6.57 6.72
CA TYR A 76 6.71 -6.07 8.08
C TYR A 76 5.36 -6.19 8.80
N VAL A 77 5.43 -6.40 10.12
CA VAL A 77 4.29 -6.18 11.03
C VAL A 77 4.58 -4.91 11.80
N LEU A 78 3.66 -3.97 11.77
CA LEU A 78 3.73 -2.71 12.52
C LEU A 78 3.21 -2.87 13.94
N ALA A 79 3.52 -1.93 14.82
CA ALA A 79 3.01 -1.90 16.18
C ALA A 79 1.47 -1.79 16.26
N SER A 80 0.82 -1.30 15.20
CA SER A 80 -0.64 -1.30 15.04
C SER A 80 -1.23 -2.69 14.81
N GLY A 81 -0.41 -3.71 14.53
CA GLY A 81 -0.82 -5.06 14.15
C GLY A 81 -1.00 -5.26 12.65
N ALA A 82 -0.96 -4.20 11.86
CA ALA A 82 -1.06 -4.31 10.41
C ALA A 82 0.20 -4.95 9.80
N SER A 83 -0.01 -5.81 8.81
CA SER A 83 1.05 -6.33 7.95
C SER A 83 1.20 -5.44 6.71
N ILE A 84 2.43 -5.12 6.36
CA ILE A 84 2.72 -4.29 5.18
C ILE A 84 3.83 -4.89 4.33
N ARG A 85 3.68 -4.73 3.01
CA ARG A 85 4.69 -5.06 2.01
C ARG A 85 4.92 -3.84 1.11
N PRO A 86 5.96 -3.03 1.36
CA PRO A 86 6.34 -1.92 0.52
C PRO A 86 7.34 -2.39 -0.55
N TRP A 87 7.15 -1.96 -1.80
CA TRP A 87 8.16 -2.17 -2.83
C TRP A 87 8.31 -0.94 -3.73
N TYR A 88 9.57 -0.69 -4.08
CA TYR A 88 9.90 0.40 -4.99
C TYR A 88 9.35 0.12 -6.39
N ASN A 89 8.51 1.01 -6.88
CA ASN A 89 7.92 0.92 -8.21
C ASN A 89 7.70 2.31 -8.80
N LYS A 90 8.72 2.81 -9.49
CA LYS A 90 8.64 4.14 -10.12
C LYS A 90 7.74 4.11 -11.34
N ASN A 91 6.62 4.86 -11.25
CA ASN A 91 5.67 5.06 -12.35
C ASN A 91 5.10 6.49 -12.29
N GLY A 92 5.59 7.39 -13.17
CA GLY A 92 5.30 8.81 -13.03
C GLY A 92 5.81 9.36 -11.70
N ASP A 93 4.93 9.95 -10.90
CA ASP A 93 5.23 10.45 -9.56
C ASP A 93 5.04 9.40 -8.46
N SER A 94 4.41 8.26 -8.76
CA SER A 94 4.34 7.13 -7.83
C SER A 94 5.73 6.51 -7.68
N ILE A 95 6.14 6.22 -6.43
CA ILE A 95 7.48 5.70 -6.11
C ILE A 95 7.47 4.42 -5.29
N ILE A 96 6.47 4.20 -4.46
CA ILE A 96 6.32 2.97 -3.68
C ILE A 96 4.90 2.45 -3.80
N ASN A 97 4.76 1.18 -4.14
CA ASN A 97 3.52 0.45 -3.93
C ASN A 97 3.55 -0.19 -2.54
N ILE A 98 2.42 -0.17 -1.85
CA ILE A 98 2.30 -0.63 -0.47
C ILE A 98 1.08 -1.53 -0.38
N MET A 99 1.29 -2.83 -0.19
CA MET A 99 0.21 -3.72 0.22
C MET A 99 0.07 -3.64 1.73
N VAL A 100 -1.15 -3.47 2.19
CA VAL A 100 -1.51 -3.42 3.61
C VAL A 100 -2.59 -4.44 3.90
N ASP A 101 -2.39 -5.24 4.93
CA ASP A 101 -3.42 -6.02 5.58
C ASP A 101 -3.59 -5.46 6.99
N ILE A 102 -4.76 -4.89 7.27
CA ILE A 102 -4.98 -4.07 8.48
C ILE A 102 -5.08 -4.90 9.77
N ASN A 103 -5.36 -6.19 9.65
CA ASN A 103 -5.45 -7.13 10.77
C ASN A 103 -4.41 -8.26 10.71
N GLY A 104 -3.42 -8.13 9.83
CA GLY A 104 -2.29 -9.04 9.69
C GLY A 104 -2.69 -10.41 9.15
N LYS A 105 -2.48 -11.46 9.96
CA LYS A 105 -2.84 -12.83 9.55
C LYS A 105 -4.31 -13.19 9.79
N GLY A 106 -5.07 -12.29 10.40
CA GLY A 106 -6.50 -12.48 10.64
C GLY A 106 -7.29 -12.33 9.34
N GLY A 107 -8.38 -13.12 9.21
CA GLY A 107 -9.26 -12.98 8.04
C GLY A 107 -10.26 -11.82 8.17
N PRO A 108 -10.96 -11.52 7.07
CA PRO A 108 -11.28 -12.42 5.94
C PRO A 108 -10.27 -12.48 4.78
N ASN A 109 -9.21 -11.65 4.76
CA ASN A 109 -8.17 -11.59 3.71
C ASN A 109 -8.77 -11.25 2.33
N ILE A 110 -9.58 -10.20 2.28
CA ILE A 110 -10.29 -9.76 1.08
C ILE A 110 -9.83 -8.35 0.70
N GLU A 111 -9.36 -8.20 -0.55
CA GLU A 111 -9.06 -6.88 -1.09
C GLU A 111 -10.29 -5.99 -1.04
N GLY A 112 -10.12 -4.77 -0.53
CA GLY A 112 -11.22 -3.83 -0.31
C GLY A 112 -11.99 -4.03 1.00
N ARG A 113 -11.60 -5.02 1.84
CA ARG A 113 -12.15 -5.21 3.20
C ARG A 113 -11.08 -5.04 4.26
N ASP A 114 -10.09 -5.88 4.28
CA ASP A 114 -8.96 -5.85 5.22
C ASP A 114 -7.59 -5.77 4.54
N MET A 115 -7.53 -6.01 3.23
CA MET A 115 -6.33 -5.85 2.43
C MET A 115 -6.52 -4.76 1.36
N PHE A 116 -5.49 -3.90 1.20
CA PHE A 116 -5.49 -2.79 0.26
C PHE A 116 -4.14 -2.63 -0.41
N LEU A 117 -4.16 -2.20 -1.67
CA LEU A 117 -2.99 -1.66 -2.36
C LEU A 117 -3.05 -0.13 -2.34
N MET A 118 -2.01 0.51 -1.83
CA MET A 118 -1.82 1.95 -1.82
C MET A 118 -0.54 2.31 -2.56
N CYS A 119 -0.45 3.54 -3.05
CA CYS A 119 0.79 4.11 -3.60
C CYS A 119 1.23 5.32 -2.81
N LEU A 120 2.53 5.40 -2.52
CA LEU A 120 3.18 6.61 -2.02
C LEU A 120 3.82 7.34 -3.21
N TYR A 121 3.45 8.60 -3.34
CA TYR A 121 3.90 9.49 -4.42
C TYR A 121 5.05 10.38 -3.97
N SER A 122 5.82 10.87 -4.91
CA SER A 122 7.01 11.71 -4.64
C SER A 122 6.72 12.96 -3.80
N ASN A 123 5.50 13.50 -3.90
CA ASN A 123 5.03 14.64 -3.10
C ASN A 123 4.58 14.27 -1.68
N GLY A 124 4.74 13.01 -1.25
CA GLY A 124 4.32 12.51 0.07
C GLY A 124 2.84 12.14 0.18
N VAL A 125 2.06 12.33 -0.88
CA VAL A 125 0.65 11.93 -0.92
C VAL A 125 0.55 10.40 -1.03
N ILE A 126 -0.45 9.84 -0.36
CA ILE A 126 -0.83 8.43 -0.50
C ILE A 126 -2.20 8.38 -1.16
N ASP A 127 -2.28 7.61 -2.23
CA ASP A 127 -3.50 7.42 -3.01
C ASP A 127 -3.56 6.00 -3.59
N ASP A 128 -4.57 5.72 -4.38
CA ASP A 128 -4.65 4.50 -5.17
C ASP A 128 -3.61 4.51 -6.30
N THR A 129 -3.53 3.45 -7.07
CA THR A 129 -2.58 3.29 -8.16
C THR A 129 -2.76 4.35 -9.26
N GLY A 130 -1.69 4.98 -9.68
CA GLY A 130 -1.72 6.03 -10.70
C GLY A 130 -0.33 6.56 -11.01
N THR A 131 -0.25 7.53 -11.93
CA THR A 131 1.01 8.17 -12.31
C THR A 131 1.25 9.49 -11.59
N SER A 132 0.22 10.08 -10.96
CA SER A 132 0.31 11.31 -10.17
C SER A 132 -0.78 11.33 -9.09
N ALA A 133 -0.57 12.07 -8.00
CA ALA A 133 -1.53 12.23 -6.90
C ALA A 133 -1.62 13.69 -6.45
N PRO A 134 -2.78 14.12 -5.90
CA PRO A 134 -3.97 13.32 -5.62
C PRO A 134 -4.79 12.98 -6.86
N LEU A 135 -5.39 11.78 -6.87
CA LEU A 135 -6.35 11.38 -7.90
C LEU A 135 -7.69 12.10 -7.70
N SER A 136 -8.42 12.35 -8.79
CA SER A 136 -9.78 12.88 -8.70
C SER A 136 -10.77 11.85 -8.15
N LYS A 137 -11.89 12.31 -7.57
CA LYS A 137 -12.97 11.41 -7.11
C LYS A 137 -13.50 10.51 -8.23
N ASP A 138 -13.63 11.05 -9.43
CA ASP A 138 -14.12 10.30 -10.60
C ASP A 138 -13.13 9.23 -11.04
N THR A 139 -11.83 9.54 -11.01
CA THR A 139 -10.78 8.56 -11.30
C THR A 139 -10.83 7.41 -10.30
N ARG A 140 -10.88 7.69 -9.00
CA ARG A 140 -10.98 6.66 -7.95
C ARG A 140 -12.25 5.80 -8.08
N ASN A 141 -13.39 6.40 -8.40
CA ASN A 141 -14.64 5.67 -8.63
C ASN A 141 -14.56 4.77 -9.87
N SER A 142 -13.95 5.26 -10.94
CA SER A 142 -13.71 4.46 -12.16
C SER A 142 -12.78 3.27 -11.88
N MET A 143 -11.72 3.48 -11.11
CA MET A 143 -10.79 2.42 -10.70
C MET A 143 -11.51 1.37 -9.83
N PHE A 144 -12.31 1.80 -8.87
CA PHE A 144 -13.12 0.89 -8.07
C PHE A 144 -14.00 0.00 -8.95
N THR A 145 -14.75 0.59 -9.88
CA THR A 145 -15.66 -0.14 -10.76
C THR A 145 -14.91 -1.10 -11.70
N ASN A 146 -13.78 -0.65 -12.26
CA ASN A 146 -13.08 -1.39 -13.32
C ASN A 146 -12.04 -2.38 -12.79
N THR A 147 -11.60 -2.26 -11.54
CA THR A 147 -10.52 -3.08 -10.98
C THR A 147 -10.95 -3.76 -9.68
N CYS A 148 -11.32 -3.00 -8.64
CA CYS A 148 -11.63 -3.55 -7.31
C CYS A 148 -12.91 -4.40 -7.32
N ASN A 149 -13.97 -3.92 -7.96
CA ASN A 149 -15.31 -4.55 -7.96
C ASN A 149 -15.53 -5.52 -9.13
N THR A 150 -14.51 -5.83 -9.90
CA THR A 150 -14.61 -6.74 -11.03
C THR A 150 -13.89 -8.07 -10.78
N SER A 151 -14.09 -9.03 -11.68
CA SER A 151 -13.36 -10.30 -11.70
C SER A 151 -11.91 -10.18 -12.19
N SER A 152 -11.36 -8.97 -12.28
CA SER A 152 -9.98 -8.81 -12.68
C SER A 152 -9.05 -9.48 -11.65
N SER A 153 -8.03 -10.13 -12.14
CA SER A 153 -7.03 -10.81 -11.30
C SER A 153 -5.96 -9.84 -10.74
N GLY A 154 -6.19 -8.54 -10.87
CA GLY A 154 -5.31 -7.49 -10.36
C GLY A 154 -5.69 -7.07 -8.95
N ILE A 155 -4.76 -6.41 -8.28
CA ILE A 155 -4.96 -5.71 -7.01
C ILE A 155 -4.92 -4.20 -7.25
N GLY A 156 -5.74 -3.44 -6.51
CA GLY A 156 -5.85 -1.98 -6.60
C GLY A 156 -7.25 -1.50 -6.91
N GLY A 157 -7.46 -0.19 -6.88
CA GLY A 157 -8.75 0.45 -7.12
C GLY A 157 -9.68 0.47 -5.91
N CYS A 158 -9.39 -0.30 -4.86
CA CYS A 158 -10.23 -0.36 -3.65
C CYS A 158 -9.90 0.76 -2.67
N PHE A 159 -8.64 1.16 -2.58
CA PHE A 159 -8.19 2.16 -1.62
C PHE A 159 -8.75 3.55 -1.93
N GLY A 160 -8.77 3.94 -3.20
CA GLY A 160 -9.35 5.22 -3.64
C GLY A 160 -10.83 5.34 -3.32
N LYS A 161 -11.57 4.23 -3.34
CA LYS A 161 -12.99 4.21 -2.97
C LYS A 161 -13.19 4.57 -1.50
N ILE A 162 -12.41 3.99 -0.59
CA ILE A 162 -12.46 4.32 0.85
C ILE A 162 -12.12 5.80 1.10
N LEU A 163 -11.13 6.34 0.39
CA LEU A 163 -10.83 7.78 0.47
C LEU A 163 -11.99 8.64 0.01
N ASN A 164 -12.71 8.25 -1.04
CA ASN A 164 -13.87 8.96 -1.54
C ASN A 164 -15.06 8.91 -0.57
N ASP A 165 -15.22 7.80 0.15
CA ASP A 165 -16.34 7.51 1.05
C ASP A 165 -16.01 7.87 2.52
N ASN A 166 -15.01 8.73 2.76
CA ASN A 166 -14.61 9.18 4.09
C ASN A 166 -14.31 8.03 5.07
N TRP A 167 -13.61 7.00 4.61
CA TRP A 167 -13.23 5.81 5.37
C TRP A 167 -14.39 4.85 5.72
N GLU A 168 -15.51 4.97 5.04
CA GLU A 168 -16.64 4.05 5.17
C GLU A 168 -16.65 3.00 4.06
N MET A 169 -16.89 1.73 4.43
CA MET A 169 -17.01 0.62 3.48
C MET A 169 -18.47 0.39 3.13
N ASN A 170 -19.01 1.19 2.20
CA ASN A 170 -20.42 1.16 1.78
C ASN A 170 -20.64 0.31 0.51
N TYR A 171 -19.77 -0.67 0.22
CA TYR A 171 -19.80 -1.51 -0.98
C TYR A 171 -19.60 -3.00 -0.65
#